data_0f8a1566bd05cdf68554c7b66273e93b
#
_entry.id   0f8a1566bd05cdf68554c7b66273e93b
#
_cell.length_a   1.000
_cell.length_b   1.000
_cell.length_c   1.000
_cell.angle_alpha   90.00
_cell.angle_beta   90.00
_cell.angle_gamma   90.00
#
_symmetry.space_group_name_H-M   'P 1'
#
loop_
_entity.id
_entity.type
_entity.pdbx_description
1 polymer ?
#
loop_
_entity_poly.entity_id
_entity_poly.type
_entity_poly.pdbx_seq_one_letter_code
_entity_poly.pdbx_strand_id
1 'polypeptide(L)'
;MTGGQWRTALGLAVVAAAIVLSNVMITVRIPSVVEQVGHGTAQTAGVILAAMQFVGILAGLAFSPLTYLFRDRLLLVSGVAYGVAQMLIGVSPNLLILALVTIASGFAYSVALTTVYNVLSDKMPAGVLSQATSIAVLGCSTGSIATTFVLSLLGTISSAPVFIFGFSGILMILVSFFSLWIVRKSGK
;
A
#
# COMPACT_ATOMS: atom_id res chain seq x y z
N MET A 1 -27.15 -2.62 -3.85
CA MET A 1 -26.35 -2.63 -2.60
C MET A 1 -27.17 -2.03 -1.46
N THR A 2 -27.16 -2.68 -0.31
CA THR A 2 -27.73 -2.11 0.93
C THR A 2 -26.83 -1.01 1.50
N GLY A 3 -27.35 -0.17 2.41
CA GLY A 3 -26.53 0.89 3.03
C GLY A 3 -25.27 0.36 3.75
N GLY A 4 -25.34 -0.84 4.35
CA GLY A 4 -24.19 -1.49 4.97
C GLY A 4 -23.13 -1.92 3.96
N GLN A 5 -23.54 -2.48 2.84
CA GLN A 5 -22.66 -2.89 1.73
C GLN A 5 -21.95 -1.69 1.10
N TRP A 6 -22.66 -0.56 0.91
CA TRP A 6 -22.06 0.68 0.43
C TRP A 6 -20.96 1.20 1.36
N ARG A 7 -21.22 1.21 2.67
CA ARG A 7 -20.22 1.66 3.67
C ARG A 7 -18.97 0.78 3.66
N THR A 8 -19.14 -0.55 3.52
CA THR A 8 -18.02 -1.49 3.45
C THR A 8 -17.23 -1.30 2.16
N ALA A 9 -17.89 -1.19 1.01
CA ALA A 9 -17.23 -1.00 -0.28
C ALA A 9 -16.45 0.33 -0.32
N LEU A 10 -17.07 1.44 0.12
CA LEU A 10 -16.41 2.74 0.20
C LEU A 10 -15.24 2.74 1.20
N GLY A 11 -15.41 2.11 2.36
CA GLY A 11 -14.33 1.99 3.34
C GLY A 11 -13.13 1.23 2.79
N LEU A 12 -13.36 0.10 2.11
CA LEU A 12 -12.29 -0.68 1.47
C LEU A 12 -11.68 0.06 0.27
N ALA A 13 -12.46 0.87 -0.46
CA ALA A 13 -11.95 1.73 -1.53
C ALA A 13 -11.00 2.81 -0.98
N VAL A 14 -11.31 3.41 0.17
CA VAL A 14 -10.40 4.36 0.85
C VAL A 14 -9.11 3.67 1.28
N VAL A 15 -9.19 2.44 1.83
CA VAL A 15 -8.00 1.65 2.17
C VAL A 15 -7.17 1.35 0.92
N ALA A 16 -7.81 0.91 -0.17
CA ALA A 16 -7.14 0.67 -1.46
C ALA A 16 -6.48 1.94 -2.01
N ALA A 17 -7.18 3.08 -1.93
CA ALA A 17 -6.64 4.36 -2.35
C ALA A 17 -5.35 4.73 -1.60
N ALA A 18 -5.34 4.56 -0.27
CA ALA A 18 -4.16 4.84 0.55
C ALA A 18 -2.99 3.90 0.25
N ILE A 19 -3.26 2.60 0.03
CA ILE A 19 -2.26 1.59 -0.35
C ILE A 19 -1.61 1.99 -1.69
N VAL A 20 -2.41 2.31 -2.70
CA VAL A 20 -1.92 2.66 -4.04
C VAL A 20 -1.23 4.02 -4.04
N LEU A 21 -1.78 5.03 -3.34
CA LEU A 21 -1.13 6.32 -3.15
C LEU A 21 0.29 6.15 -2.63
N SER A 22 0.45 5.37 -1.56
CA SER A 22 1.73 5.09 -0.94
C SER A 22 2.70 4.35 -1.88
N ASN A 23 2.21 3.42 -2.70
CA ASN A 23 3.03 2.71 -3.68
C ASN A 23 3.52 3.62 -4.80
N VAL A 24 2.66 4.48 -5.32
CA VAL A 24 3.03 5.46 -6.35
C VAL A 24 4.03 6.47 -5.80
N MET A 25 3.90 6.89 -4.51
CA MET A 25 4.91 7.73 -3.85
C MET A 25 6.30 7.07 -3.85
N ILE A 26 6.40 5.78 -3.53
CA ILE A 26 7.66 5.03 -3.61
C ILE A 26 8.19 5.07 -5.04
N THR A 27 7.37 4.69 -6.02
CA THR A 27 7.77 4.60 -7.43
C THR A 27 8.31 5.93 -7.96
N VAL A 28 7.67 7.04 -7.60
CA VAL A 28 8.06 8.39 -8.05
C VAL A 28 9.31 8.90 -7.34
N ARG A 29 9.50 8.58 -6.05
CA ARG A 29 10.56 9.16 -5.22
C ARG A 29 11.83 8.32 -5.13
N ILE A 30 11.76 7.00 -5.35
CA ILE A 30 12.94 6.11 -5.27
C ILE A 30 14.10 6.57 -6.18
N PRO A 31 13.90 7.03 -7.44
CA PRO A 31 15.01 7.49 -8.26
C PRO A 31 15.82 8.60 -7.58
N SER A 32 15.15 9.62 -7.03
CA SER A 32 15.83 10.72 -6.36
C SER A 32 16.51 10.31 -5.04
N VAL A 33 15.95 9.32 -4.32
CA VAL A 33 16.55 8.80 -3.09
C VAL A 33 17.80 7.96 -3.39
N VAL A 34 17.78 7.17 -4.44
CA VAL A 34 18.92 6.35 -4.91
C VAL A 34 20.11 7.25 -5.26
N GLU A 35 19.88 8.39 -5.92
CA GLU A 35 20.91 9.37 -6.21
C GLU A 35 21.51 9.99 -4.93
N GLN A 36 20.66 10.32 -3.96
CA GLN A 36 21.09 10.97 -2.71
C GLN A 36 21.87 10.04 -1.77
N VAL A 37 21.43 8.79 -1.65
CA VAL A 37 21.95 7.84 -0.62
C VAL A 37 23.18 7.08 -1.10
N GLY A 38 23.30 6.77 -2.39
CA GLY A 38 24.34 5.86 -2.86
C GLY A 38 25.01 6.26 -4.17
N HIS A 39 24.82 7.50 -4.62
CA HIS A 39 25.28 7.93 -5.97
C HIS A 39 24.83 6.96 -7.08
N GLY A 40 23.69 6.27 -6.86
CA GLY A 40 23.12 5.35 -7.82
C GLY A 40 22.52 6.11 -9.01
N THR A 41 22.34 5.40 -10.11
CA THR A 41 21.77 5.93 -11.34
C THR A 41 20.26 5.66 -11.42
N ALA A 42 19.57 6.32 -12.35
CA ALA A 42 18.18 6.00 -12.68
C ALA A 42 18.01 4.52 -13.08
N GLN A 43 19.01 3.91 -13.70
CA GLN A 43 19.01 2.47 -14.02
C GLN A 43 18.99 1.63 -12.74
N THR A 44 19.79 1.98 -11.73
CA THR A 44 19.78 1.28 -10.43
C THR A 44 18.41 1.37 -9.78
N ALA A 45 17.78 2.54 -9.78
CA ALA A 45 16.41 2.71 -9.29
C ALA A 45 15.40 1.85 -10.05
N GLY A 46 15.51 1.79 -11.37
CA GLY A 46 14.66 0.93 -12.21
C GLY A 46 14.79 -0.55 -11.86
N VAL A 47 15.99 -1.05 -11.60
CA VAL A 47 16.23 -2.44 -11.18
C VAL A 47 15.59 -2.71 -9.80
N ILE A 48 15.74 -1.79 -8.85
CA ILE A 48 15.13 -1.92 -7.51
C ILE A 48 13.60 -1.97 -7.62
N LEU A 49 13.00 -1.08 -8.41
CA LEU A 49 11.55 -1.04 -8.62
C LEU A 49 11.05 -2.28 -9.37
N ALA A 50 11.78 -2.78 -10.36
CA ALA A 50 11.45 -4.03 -11.04
C ALA A 50 11.50 -5.23 -10.09
N ALA A 51 12.52 -5.33 -9.24
CA ALA A 51 12.63 -6.36 -8.22
C ALA A 51 11.49 -6.25 -7.18
N MET A 52 11.12 -5.04 -6.75
CA MET A 52 9.97 -4.79 -5.88
C MET A 52 8.68 -5.34 -6.48
N GLN A 53 8.42 -5.09 -7.77
CA GLN A 53 7.22 -5.59 -8.45
C GLN A 53 7.26 -7.11 -8.64
N PHE A 54 8.44 -7.68 -8.93
CA PHE A 54 8.61 -9.13 -9.05
C PHE A 54 8.31 -9.84 -7.72
N VAL A 55 8.82 -9.34 -6.60
CA VAL A 55 8.51 -9.87 -5.26
C VAL A 55 7.03 -9.71 -4.93
N GLY A 56 6.38 -8.66 -5.43
CA GLY A 56 4.93 -8.50 -5.35
C GLY A 56 4.16 -9.63 -6.06
N ILE A 57 4.66 -10.15 -7.19
CA ILE A 57 4.06 -11.33 -7.84
C ILE A 57 4.22 -12.57 -6.96
N LEU A 58 5.40 -12.77 -6.36
CA LEU A 58 5.65 -13.89 -5.45
C LEU A 58 4.76 -13.84 -4.19
N ALA A 59 4.38 -12.64 -3.76
CA ALA A 59 3.43 -12.47 -2.66
C ALA A 59 2.07 -13.14 -2.95
N GLY A 60 1.65 -13.20 -4.22
CA GLY A 60 0.46 -13.93 -4.64
C GLY A 60 0.53 -15.42 -4.34
N LEU A 61 1.71 -16.05 -4.49
CA LEU A 61 1.92 -17.46 -4.15
C LEU A 61 1.88 -17.70 -2.64
N ALA A 62 2.36 -16.74 -1.86
CA ALA A 62 2.37 -16.80 -0.39
C ALA A 62 1.02 -16.38 0.23
N PHE A 63 0.06 -15.88 -0.57
CA PHE A 63 -1.19 -15.31 -0.05
C PHE A 63 -2.05 -16.34 0.70
N SER A 64 -2.18 -17.57 0.17
CA SER A 64 -3.01 -18.62 0.79
C SER A 64 -2.53 -18.98 2.21
N PRO A 65 -1.26 -19.33 2.46
CA PRO A 65 -0.78 -19.61 3.82
C PRO A 65 -0.86 -18.39 4.74
N LEU A 66 -0.64 -17.18 4.23
CA LEU A 66 -0.79 -15.95 5.03
C LEU A 66 -2.23 -15.71 5.46
N THR A 67 -3.19 -15.94 4.58
CA THR A 67 -4.62 -15.83 4.91
C THR A 67 -5.00 -16.84 5.98
N TYR A 68 -4.49 -18.08 5.91
CA TYR A 68 -4.73 -19.08 6.94
C TYR A 68 -4.15 -18.69 8.31
N LEU A 69 -2.95 -18.11 8.32
CA LEU A 69 -2.24 -17.73 9.55
C LEU A 69 -2.85 -16.50 10.24
N PHE A 70 -3.14 -15.45 9.47
CA PHE A 70 -3.55 -14.15 10.02
C PHE A 70 -5.06 -13.88 9.95
N ARG A 71 -5.81 -14.65 9.16
CA ARG A 71 -7.28 -14.54 9.02
C ARG A 71 -7.72 -13.06 8.87
N ASP A 72 -8.67 -12.63 9.70
CA ASP A 72 -9.24 -11.27 9.69
C ASP A 72 -8.24 -10.14 9.99
N ARG A 73 -7.03 -10.49 10.45
CA ARG A 73 -5.98 -9.52 10.79
C ARG A 73 -4.97 -9.32 9.66
N LEU A 74 -5.07 -10.07 8.56
CA LEU A 74 -4.07 -10.01 7.49
C LEU A 74 -3.95 -8.60 6.90
N LEU A 75 -5.07 -7.89 6.71
CA LEU A 75 -5.07 -6.52 6.20
C LEU A 75 -4.37 -5.55 7.16
N LEU A 76 -4.57 -5.70 8.46
CA LEU A 76 -3.86 -4.91 9.46
C LEU A 76 -2.36 -5.21 9.43
N VAL A 77 -1.99 -6.48 9.51
CA VAL A 77 -0.58 -6.91 9.60
C VAL A 77 0.20 -6.48 8.36
N SER A 78 -0.35 -6.74 7.17
CA SER A 78 0.30 -6.36 5.91
C SER A 78 0.39 -4.84 5.73
N GLY A 79 -0.67 -4.10 6.11
CA GLY A 79 -0.67 -2.65 6.03
C GLY A 79 0.29 -1.99 7.03
N VAL A 80 0.39 -2.50 8.26
CA VAL A 80 1.38 -2.03 9.24
C VAL A 80 2.80 -2.36 8.78
N ALA A 81 3.04 -3.59 8.30
CA ALA A 81 4.35 -3.99 7.76
C ALA A 81 4.76 -3.09 6.59
N TYR A 82 3.80 -2.76 5.71
CA TYR A 82 4.02 -1.84 4.59
C TYR A 82 4.34 -0.42 5.07
N GLY A 83 3.62 0.10 6.06
CA GLY A 83 3.88 1.41 6.65
C GLY A 83 5.25 1.51 7.32
N VAL A 84 5.65 0.48 8.06
CA VAL A 84 6.99 0.38 8.68
C VAL A 84 8.08 0.33 7.60
N ALA A 85 7.89 -0.47 6.54
CA ALA A 85 8.84 -0.53 5.43
C ALA A 85 9.04 0.85 4.79
N GLN A 86 7.98 1.65 4.61
CA GLN A 86 8.10 3.02 4.09
C GLN A 86 8.91 3.93 5.01
N MET A 87 8.69 3.87 6.32
CA MET A 87 9.51 4.64 7.27
C MET A 87 10.98 4.26 7.16
N LEU A 88 11.28 2.96 7.05
CA LEU A 88 12.65 2.46 6.87
C LEU A 88 13.27 2.91 5.54
N ILE A 89 12.51 3.01 4.45
CA ILE A 89 12.99 3.61 3.19
C ILE A 89 13.47 5.04 3.43
N GLY A 90 12.70 5.83 4.19
CA GLY A 90 13.03 7.24 4.47
C GLY A 90 14.32 7.44 5.27
N VAL A 91 14.69 6.50 6.13
CA VAL A 91 15.88 6.57 7.00
C VAL A 91 17.02 5.68 6.54
N SER A 92 16.94 5.08 5.35
CA SER A 92 17.94 4.13 4.85
C SER A 92 19.33 4.78 4.70
N PRO A 93 20.37 4.24 5.38
CA PRO A 93 21.69 4.89 5.42
C PRO A 93 22.55 4.57 4.18
N ASN A 94 22.21 3.57 3.41
CA ASN A 94 22.97 3.16 2.21
C ASN A 94 22.06 2.48 1.17
N LEU A 95 22.58 2.36 -0.05
CA LEU A 95 21.87 1.83 -1.20
C LEU A 95 21.40 0.38 -1.00
N LEU A 96 22.19 -0.46 -0.32
CA LEU A 96 21.83 -1.87 -0.10
C LEU A 96 20.60 -1.99 0.79
N ILE A 97 20.57 -1.28 1.92
CA ILE A 97 19.43 -1.28 2.84
C ILE A 97 18.20 -0.68 2.15
N LEU A 98 18.37 0.43 1.43
CA LEU A 98 17.32 1.04 0.64
C LEU A 98 16.70 0.03 -0.35
N ALA A 99 17.53 -0.68 -1.10
CA ALA A 99 17.09 -1.69 -2.06
C ALA A 99 16.32 -2.82 -1.38
N LEU A 100 16.89 -3.42 -0.32
CA LEU A 100 16.26 -4.53 0.40
C LEU A 100 14.91 -4.15 1.00
N VAL A 101 14.83 -2.98 1.64
CA VAL A 101 13.58 -2.52 2.26
C VAL A 101 12.53 -2.15 1.19
N THR A 102 12.95 -1.53 0.08
CA THR A 102 12.05 -1.22 -1.04
C THR A 102 11.49 -2.50 -1.66
N ILE A 103 12.34 -3.51 -1.90
CA ILE A 103 11.91 -4.81 -2.43
C ILE A 103 10.95 -5.50 -1.46
N ALA A 104 11.26 -5.53 -0.16
CA ALA A 104 10.39 -6.10 0.87
C ALA A 104 9.04 -5.37 0.96
N SER A 105 9.02 -4.05 0.76
CA SER A 105 7.78 -3.27 0.73
C SER A 105 6.83 -3.70 -0.37
N GLY A 106 7.36 -4.17 -1.52
CA GLY A 106 6.57 -4.72 -2.62
C GLY A 106 5.78 -5.96 -2.23
N PHE A 107 6.36 -6.83 -1.39
CA PHE A 107 5.66 -7.97 -0.83
C PHE A 107 4.47 -7.53 0.05
N ALA A 108 4.74 -6.64 1.01
CA ALA A 108 3.72 -6.16 1.94
C ALA A 108 2.59 -5.40 1.20
N TYR A 109 2.94 -4.57 0.20
CA TYR A 109 1.99 -3.89 -0.68
C TYR A 109 1.05 -4.86 -1.38
N SER A 110 1.60 -5.89 -2.05
CA SER A 110 0.81 -6.85 -2.80
C SER A 110 -0.09 -7.67 -1.90
N VAL A 111 0.39 -8.12 -0.73
CA VAL A 111 -0.44 -8.82 0.26
C VAL A 111 -1.58 -7.91 0.74
N ALA A 112 -1.29 -6.65 1.08
CA ALA A 112 -2.29 -5.70 1.56
C ALA A 112 -3.38 -5.46 0.51
N LEU A 113 -3.00 -5.18 -0.74
CA LEU A 113 -3.95 -4.90 -1.82
C LEU A 113 -4.79 -6.14 -2.17
N THR A 114 -4.17 -7.32 -2.27
CA THR A 114 -4.90 -8.58 -2.51
C THR A 114 -5.87 -8.87 -1.39
N THR A 115 -5.50 -8.57 -0.12
CA THR A 115 -6.38 -8.76 1.03
C THR A 115 -7.62 -7.85 0.94
N VAL A 116 -7.50 -6.62 0.44
CA VAL A 116 -8.67 -5.75 0.22
C VAL A 116 -9.69 -6.43 -0.69
N TYR A 117 -9.23 -6.98 -1.83
CA TYR A 117 -10.12 -7.66 -2.77
C TYR A 117 -10.69 -8.97 -2.20
N ASN A 118 -9.88 -9.72 -1.42
CA ASN A 118 -10.35 -10.92 -0.75
C ASN A 118 -11.46 -10.61 0.26
N VAL A 119 -11.26 -9.61 1.14
CA VAL A 119 -12.29 -9.16 2.10
C VAL A 119 -13.55 -8.68 1.37
N LEU A 120 -13.39 -8.02 0.23
CA LEU A 120 -14.52 -7.60 -0.59
C LEU A 120 -15.33 -8.80 -1.10
N SER A 121 -14.63 -9.82 -1.62
CA SER A 121 -15.21 -11.05 -2.12
C SER A 121 -15.95 -11.84 -1.02
N ASP A 122 -15.38 -11.91 0.19
CA ASP A 122 -15.96 -12.62 1.31
C ASP A 122 -17.21 -11.93 1.88
N LYS A 123 -17.26 -10.59 1.82
CA LYS A 123 -18.32 -9.80 2.46
C LYS A 123 -19.44 -9.37 1.51
N MET A 124 -19.25 -9.47 0.20
CA MET A 124 -20.22 -9.04 -0.78
C MET A 124 -20.94 -10.23 -1.42
N PRO A 125 -22.28 -10.20 -1.50
CA PRO A 125 -23.03 -11.19 -2.28
C PRO A 125 -22.63 -11.16 -3.76
N ALA A 126 -22.67 -12.30 -4.42
CA ALA A 126 -22.27 -12.43 -5.84
C ALA A 126 -22.95 -11.39 -6.77
N GLY A 127 -24.21 -11.06 -6.52
CA GLY A 127 -24.97 -10.10 -7.34
C GLY A 127 -24.50 -8.64 -7.25
N VAL A 128 -23.69 -8.28 -6.24
CA VAL A 128 -23.18 -6.90 -6.06
C VAL A 128 -21.65 -6.83 -6.02
N LEU A 129 -20.99 -7.98 -6.10
CA LEU A 129 -19.52 -8.08 -6.02
C LEU A 129 -18.83 -7.26 -7.14
N SER A 130 -19.33 -7.32 -8.36
CA SER A 130 -18.79 -6.55 -9.49
C SER A 130 -18.85 -5.05 -9.23
N GLN A 131 -19.96 -4.54 -8.70
CA GLN A 131 -20.08 -3.12 -8.35
C GLN A 131 -19.12 -2.74 -7.22
N ALA A 132 -18.99 -3.56 -6.19
CA ALA A 132 -18.09 -3.33 -5.07
C ALA A 132 -16.62 -3.32 -5.53
N THR A 133 -16.23 -4.24 -6.42
CA THR A 133 -14.90 -4.28 -7.04
C THR A 133 -14.62 -3.04 -7.86
N SER A 134 -15.59 -2.58 -8.65
CA SER A 134 -15.45 -1.32 -9.42
C SER A 134 -15.22 -0.11 -8.52
N ILE A 135 -15.90 -0.05 -7.36
CA ILE A 135 -15.69 1.02 -6.37
C ILE A 135 -14.26 0.94 -5.79
N ALA A 136 -13.74 -0.26 -5.50
CA ALA A 136 -12.37 -0.43 -5.03
C ALA A 136 -11.34 0.00 -6.09
N VAL A 137 -11.56 -0.34 -7.37
CA VAL A 137 -10.71 0.08 -8.50
C VAL A 137 -10.72 1.60 -8.65
N LEU A 138 -11.89 2.24 -8.54
CA LEU A 138 -11.98 3.70 -8.51
C LEU A 138 -11.18 4.30 -7.34
N GLY A 139 -11.21 3.66 -6.18
CA GLY A 139 -10.35 4.01 -5.05
C GLY A 139 -8.86 3.96 -5.41
N CYS A 140 -8.40 2.87 -6.03
CA CYS A 140 -7.01 2.74 -6.50
C CYS A 140 -6.62 3.85 -7.48
N SER A 141 -7.48 4.14 -8.47
CA SER A 141 -7.25 5.21 -9.45
C SER A 141 -7.18 6.59 -8.78
N THR A 142 -8.09 6.86 -7.86
CA THR A 142 -8.10 8.10 -7.07
C THR A 142 -6.82 8.23 -6.24
N GLY A 143 -6.35 7.15 -5.61
CA GLY A 143 -5.09 7.12 -4.87
C GLY A 143 -3.89 7.46 -5.75
N SER A 144 -3.82 6.90 -6.95
CA SER A 144 -2.76 7.20 -7.92
C SER A 144 -2.75 8.68 -8.32
N ILE A 145 -3.91 9.25 -8.65
CA ILE A 145 -4.04 10.66 -9.04
C ILE A 145 -3.70 11.57 -7.85
N ALA A 146 -4.22 11.25 -6.67
CA ALA A 146 -3.99 12.02 -5.45
C ALA A 146 -2.50 12.09 -5.07
N THR A 147 -1.68 11.11 -5.48
CA THR A 147 -0.25 11.09 -5.17
C THR A 147 0.46 12.34 -5.66
N THR A 148 0.16 12.82 -6.86
CA THR A 148 0.78 14.03 -7.41
C THR A 148 0.49 15.25 -6.56
N PHE A 149 -0.76 15.42 -6.12
CA PHE A 149 -1.17 16.52 -5.25
C PHE A 149 -0.53 16.41 -3.86
N VAL A 150 -0.53 15.22 -3.28
CA VAL A 150 0.07 14.99 -1.97
C VAL A 150 1.58 15.23 -2.00
N LEU A 151 2.29 14.74 -3.02
CA LEU A 151 3.73 14.98 -3.17
C LEU A 151 4.04 16.46 -3.40
N SER A 152 3.22 17.18 -4.17
CA SER A 152 3.36 18.62 -4.36
C SER A 152 3.20 19.37 -3.02
N LEU A 153 2.14 19.02 -2.26
CA LEU A 153 1.88 19.64 -0.96
C LEU A 153 2.99 19.32 0.06
N LEU A 154 3.43 18.07 0.16
CA LEU A 154 4.53 17.70 1.06
C LEU A 154 5.83 18.38 0.65
N GLY A 155 6.09 18.54 -0.65
CA GLY A 155 7.26 19.23 -1.20
C GLY A 155 7.35 20.70 -0.82
N THR A 156 6.22 21.39 -0.56
CA THR A 156 6.22 22.76 -0.05
C THR A 156 6.69 22.86 1.40
N ILE A 157 6.54 21.78 2.18
CA ILE A 157 6.95 21.74 3.59
C ILE A 157 8.39 21.20 3.69
N SER A 158 8.65 20.03 3.10
CA SER A 158 9.99 19.43 3.06
C SER A 158 10.09 18.41 1.94
N SER A 159 11.16 18.47 1.18
CA SER A 159 11.50 17.48 0.15
C SER A 159 12.33 16.30 0.69
N ALA A 160 12.68 16.30 1.99
CA ALA A 160 13.48 15.27 2.62
C ALA A 160 12.79 13.88 2.54
N PRO A 161 13.50 12.82 2.14
CA PRO A 161 12.94 11.47 2.06
C PRO A 161 12.32 11.00 3.37
N VAL A 162 12.99 11.28 4.50
CA VAL A 162 12.50 10.94 5.85
C VAL A 162 11.10 11.50 6.12
N PHE A 163 10.87 12.75 5.73
CA PHE A 163 9.56 13.40 5.93
C PHE A 163 8.47 12.79 5.04
N ILE A 164 8.76 12.61 3.75
CA ILE A 164 7.79 12.09 2.78
C ILE A 164 7.41 10.64 3.10
N PHE A 165 8.38 9.77 3.31
CA PHE A 165 8.13 8.37 3.63
C PHE A 165 7.65 8.17 5.06
N GLY A 166 8.06 9.03 6.00
CA GLY A 166 7.51 9.07 7.35
C GLY A 166 6.01 9.37 7.36
N PHE A 167 5.60 10.41 6.63
CA PHE A 167 4.18 10.74 6.45
C PHE A 167 3.39 9.57 5.83
N SER A 168 3.89 9.01 4.74
CA SER A 168 3.24 7.89 4.06
C SER A 168 3.14 6.65 4.95
N GLY A 169 4.19 6.34 5.72
CA GLY A 169 4.20 5.22 6.66
C GLY A 169 3.19 5.40 7.79
N ILE A 170 3.11 6.59 8.38
CA ILE A 170 2.11 6.92 9.42
C ILE A 170 0.69 6.80 8.85
N LEU A 171 0.46 7.38 7.66
CA LEU A 171 -0.83 7.27 6.97
C LEU A 171 -1.25 5.80 6.79
N MET A 172 -0.33 4.95 6.34
CA MET A 172 -0.59 3.52 6.14
C MET A 172 -0.90 2.79 7.44
N ILE A 173 -0.21 3.09 8.52
CA ILE A 173 -0.50 2.51 9.84
C ILE A 173 -1.90 2.93 10.31
N LEU A 174 -2.25 4.21 10.23
CA LEU A 174 -3.58 4.71 10.63
C LEU A 174 -4.71 4.06 9.78
N VAL A 175 -4.52 3.98 8.48
CA VAL A 175 -5.48 3.34 7.57
C VAL A 175 -5.62 1.85 7.85
N SER A 176 -4.53 1.17 8.26
CA SER A 176 -4.56 -0.24 8.64
C SER A 176 -5.40 -0.48 9.90
N PHE A 177 -5.31 0.39 10.89
CA PHE A 177 -6.20 0.34 12.06
C PHE A 177 -7.65 0.65 11.70
N PHE A 178 -7.89 1.62 10.82
CA PHE A 178 -9.22 1.91 10.31
C PHE A 178 -9.85 0.72 9.58
N SER A 179 -9.04 -0.03 8.83
CA SER A 179 -9.50 -1.24 8.13
C SER A 179 -10.05 -2.31 9.07
N LEU A 180 -9.43 -2.49 10.25
CA LEU A 180 -9.95 -3.40 11.28
C LEU A 180 -11.37 -3.03 11.74
N TRP A 181 -11.62 -1.73 11.92
CA TRP A 181 -12.94 -1.27 12.32
C TRP A 181 -14.00 -1.59 11.26
N ILE A 182 -13.65 -1.40 9.97
CA ILE A 182 -14.54 -1.74 8.84
C ILE A 182 -14.84 -3.24 8.83
N VAL A 183 -13.79 -4.08 8.89
CA VAL A 183 -13.90 -5.53 8.81
C VAL A 183 -14.75 -6.09 9.95
N ARG A 184 -14.57 -5.58 11.18
CA ARG A 184 -15.35 -6.02 12.36
C ARG A 184 -16.80 -5.57 12.32
N LYS A 185 -17.08 -4.36 11.86
CA LYS A 185 -18.44 -3.81 11.83
C LYS A 185 -19.32 -4.43 10.73
N SER A 186 -18.69 -4.91 9.67
CA SER A 186 -19.36 -5.59 8.54
C SER A 186 -19.72 -7.06 8.84
N GLY A 187 -19.30 -7.60 9.97
CA GLY A 187 -19.60 -8.97 10.42
C GLY A 187 -20.82 -9.09 11.35
N LYS A 188 -21.52 -8.00 11.59
CA LYS A 188 -22.82 -7.93 12.30
C LYS A 188 -23.91 -7.50 11.32
#